data_a3cb171dfbc91d0bf2d4e3a6bd7f3e9a
#
_entry.id   a3cb171dfbc91d0bf2d4e3a6bd7f3e9a
#
_cell.length_a   1.000
_cell.length_b   1.000
_cell.length_c   1.000
_cell.angle_alpha   90.00
_cell.angle_beta   90.00
_cell.angle_gamma   90.00
#
_symmetry.space_group_name_H-M   'P 1'
#
loop_
_entity.id
_entity.type
_entity.pdbx_description
1 polymer ?
#
loop_
_entity_poly.entity_id
_entity_poly.type
_entity_poly.pdbx_seq_one_letter_code
_entity_poly.pdbx_strand_id
1 'polypeptide(L)'
;LNVFCVVTGVSGSGKSSLIKGILYPALKRKIDEVAEMPGDYTALTGDWGDIKHVEMVSQSPIGKSSRSNPVTYVKAWDEIRQLFAEQALAKQLGFSAQYFSFNTDGGRCDTCKGTGVINVEMQFMADLELICDSCHGKRFKRDVLEVKYQGKNIYDILEMTIDDAIEFFKSHNQMVIVKRLKPLSDVGLGYVKLGQSASTLSGGESQRVKLAYFLSQEKSVPTLFIFDEPTTGLHLSDIRKLLKSFDALIEHGHSVIVVEHNIDVI
;
A
#
# COMPACT_ATOMS: atom_id res chain seq x y z
N LEU A 1 2.37 25.39 7.51
CA LEU A 1 1.63 24.31 6.85
C LEU A 1 1.71 24.43 5.35
N ASN A 2 1.47 23.33 4.64
CA ASN A 2 1.56 23.22 3.17
C ASN A 2 2.97 23.47 2.65
N VAL A 3 3.96 22.87 3.30
CA VAL A 3 5.37 23.03 2.98
C VAL A 3 5.96 21.68 2.55
N PHE A 4 6.75 21.71 1.47
CA PHE A 4 7.65 20.65 1.08
C PHE A 4 9.06 20.99 1.57
N CYS A 5 9.64 20.14 2.39
CA CYS A 5 10.98 20.33 2.95
C CYS A 5 11.86 19.12 2.65
N VAL A 6 13.06 19.35 2.13
CA VAL A 6 14.04 18.30 1.87
C VAL A 6 15.18 18.41 2.88
N VAL A 7 15.47 17.32 3.57
CA VAL A 7 16.64 17.16 4.46
C VAL A 7 17.71 16.40 3.70
N THR A 8 18.77 17.08 3.30
CA THR A 8 19.82 16.52 2.48
C THR A 8 21.16 16.50 3.22
N GLY A 9 22.11 15.75 2.70
CA GLY A 9 23.49 15.64 3.21
C GLY A 9 24.11 14.28 2.86
N VAL A 10 25.42 14.16 3.04
CA VAL A 10 26.16 12.92 2.72
C VAL A 10 25.67 11.73 3.56
N SER A 11 25.88 10.51 3.04
CA SER A 11 25.57 9.29 3.80
C SER A 11 26.35 9.29 5.12
N GLY A 12 25.70 8.85 6.21
CA GLY A 12 26.32 8.85 7.55
C GLY A 12 26.35 10.20 8.27
N SER A 13 25.83 11.30 7.69
CA SER A 13 25.80 12.63 8.33
C SER A 13 24.78 12.79 9.48
N GLY A 14 24.06 11.73 9.83
CA GLY A 14 23.11 11.77 10.95
C GLY A 14 21.68 12.19 10.57
N LYS A 15 21.32 12.35 9.28
CA LYS A 15 19.97 12.71 8.83
C LYS A 15 18.87 11.83 9.42
N SER A 16 19.02 10.51 9.28
CA SER A 16 18.03 9.56 9.80
C SER A 16 17.99 9.57 11.33
N SER A 17 19.12 9.75 12.01
CA SER A 17 19.16 9.91 13.48
C SER A 17 18.41 11.16 13.92
N LEU A 18 18.63 12.28 13.24
CA LEU A 18 17.92 13.54 13.52
C LEU A 18 16.40 13.38 13.30
N ILE A 19 16.02 12.83 12.17
CA ILE A 19 14.59 12.77 11.79
C ILE A 19 13.86 11.65 12.53
N LYS A 20 14.38 10.40 12.48
CA LYS A 20 13.71 9.24 13.11
C LYS A 20 13.94 9.16 14.61
N GLY A 21 15.13 9.54 15.06
CA GLY A 21 15.52 9.40 16.47
C GLY A 21 15.12 10.58 17.34
N ILE A 22 14.96 11.77 16.77
CA ILE A 22 14.70 13.00 17.54
C ILE A 22 13.41 13.69 17.07
N LEU A 23 13.37 14.20 15.84
CA LEU A 23 12.29 15.07 15.38
C LEU A 23 10.93 14.35 15.36
N TYR A 24 10.85 13.20 14.74
CA TYR A 24 9.60 12.43 14.64
C TYR A 24 9.02 12.06 16.02
N PRO A 25 9.75 11.39 16.93
CA PRO A 25 9.22 11.03 18.23
C PRO A 25 8.94 12.26 19.10
N ALA A 26 9.72 13.34 19.00
CA ALA A 26 9.47 14.56 19.73
C ALA A 26 8.18 15.25 19.30
N LEU A 27 7.94 15.38 17.98
CA LEU A 27 6.70 15.94 17.43
C LEU A 27 5.50 15.05 17.76
N LYS A 28 5.65 13.73 17.56
CA LYS A 28 4.57 12.77 17.79
C LYS A 28 4.11 12.77 19.25
N ARG A 29 5.02 12.88 20.21
CA ARG A 29 4.67 13.04 21.64
C ARG A 29 3.93 14.33 21.93
N LYS A 30 4.27 15.42 21.24
CA LYS A 30 3.59 16.70 21.45
C LYS A 30 2.21 16.78 20.82
N ILE A 31 2.00 16.06 19.72
CA ILE A 31 0.78 16.15 18.90
C ILE A 31 -0.15 14.97 19.15
N ASP A 32 0.38 13.73 19.13
CA ASP A 32 -0.41 12.49 19.25
C ASP A 32 -0.37 11.88 20.69
N GLU A 33 0.38 12.49 21.61
CA GLU A 33 0.56 12.09 23.03
C GLU A 33 1.20 10.69 23.24
N VAL A 34 1.39 9.89 22.20
CA VAL A 34 1.93 8.53 22.25
C VAL A 34 3.07 8.36 21.26
N ALA A 35 4.30 8.23 21.75
CA ALA A 35 5.48 7.89 20.95
C ALA A 35 6.62 7.38 21.81
N GLU A 36 7.63 6.80 21.15
CA GLU A 36 8.91 6.45 21.75
C GLU A 36 9.61 7.68 22.32
N MET A 37 10.53 7.47 23.27
CA MET A 37 11.34 8.57 23.81
C MET A 37 12.26 9.11 22.71
N PRO A 38 12.24 10.42 22.45
CA PRO A 38 13.19 11.02 21.52
C PRO A 38 14.62 10.98 22.09
N GLY A 39 15.62 11.01 21.21
CA GLY A 39 16.99 11.28 21.62
C GLY A 39 17.15 12.70 22.20
N ASP A 40 18.31 12.99 22.78
CA ASP A 40 18.59 14.27 23.43
C ASP A 40 18.47 15.44 22.46
N TYR A 41 17.76 16.48 22.86
CA TYR A 41 17.65 17.75 22.15
C TYR A 41 17.39 18.90 23.13
N THR A 42 17.87 20.08 22.81
CA THR A 42 17.77 21.24 23.69
C THR A 42 16.35 21.81 23.72
N ALA A 43 15.76 22.01 22.55
CA ALA A 43 14.40 22.55 22.40
C ALA A 43 13.83 22.23 21.02
N LEU A 44 12.51 22.06 20.95
CA LEU A 44 11.75 22.03 19.73
C LEU A 44 10.98 23.35 19.63
N THR A 45 11.36 24.21 18.68
CA THR A 45 10.77 25.52 18.46
C THR A 45 10.13 25.61 17.09
N GLY A 46 9.10 26.43 16.94
CA GLY A 46 8.35 26.61 15.70
C GLY A 46 6.86 26.65 15.94
N ASP A 47 6.10 26.86 14.86
CA ASP A 47 4.65 26.84 14.88
C ASP A 47 4.14 25.51 14.29
N TRP A 48 3.66 24.64 15.15
CA TRP A 48 3.05 23.34 14.78
C TRP A 48 1.59 23.22 15.23
N GLY A 49 0.99 24.34 15.68
CA GLY A 49 -0.38 24.34 16.25
C GLY A 49 -1.46 23.85 15.29
N ASP A 50 -1.23 24.01 14.00
CA ASP A 50 -2.15 23.54 12.96
C ASP A 50 -1.93 22.07 12.54
N ILE A 51 -0.77 21.47 12.88
CA ILE A 51 -0.52 20.04 12.62
C ILE A 51 -1.28 19.23 13.64
N LYS A 52 -2.15 18.33 13.17
CA LYS A 52 -2.99 17.47 14.02
C LYS A 52 -2.52 16.05 14.10
N HIS A 53 -1.63 15.64 13.20
CA HIS A 53 -1.06 14.30 13.17
C HIS A 53 0.33 14.30 12.56
N VAL A 54 1.19 13.37 12.97
CA VAL A 54 2.54 13.17 12.41
C VAL A 54 2.69 11.72 12.00
N GLU A 55 3.01 11.47 10.74
CA GLU A 55 3.14 10.14 10.18
C GLU A 55 4.51 9.91 9.53
N MET A 56 5.21 8.88 9.99
CA MET A 56 6.44 8.39 9.36
C MET A 56 6.08 7.31 8.34
N VAL A 57 6.18 7.62 7.06
CA VAL A 57 5.93 6.66 5.98
C VAL A 57 7.21 5.87 5.74
N SER A 58 7.35 4.77 6.46
CA SER A 58 8.54 3.91 6.45
C SER A 58 8.51 2.89 5.31
N GLN A 59 9.68 2.34 4.98
CA GLN A 59 9.86 1.25 4.02
C GLN A 59 9.46 -0.14 4.57
N SER A 60 8.93 -0.23 5.79
CA SER A 60 8.44 -1.49 6.36
C SER A 60 7.28 -2.05 5.52
N PRO A 61 7.10 -3.37 5.45
CA PRO A 61 6.02 -4.00 4.71
C PRO A 61 4.64 -3.44 5.08
N ILE A 62 3.71 -3.39 4.13
CA ILE A 62 2.32 -2.91 4.31
C ILE A 62 1.43 -3.87 5.13
N GLY A 63 2.00 -4.95 5.65
CA GLY A 63 1.35 -5.92 6.52
C GLY A 63 2.29 -7.06 6.87
N LYS A 64 1.98 -7.75 7.96
CA LYS A 64 2.79 -8.88 8.45
C LYS A 64 2.39 -10.23 7.83
N SER A 65 1.27 -10.29 7.12
CA SER A 65 0.73 -11.52 6.54
C SER A 65 1.10 -11.63 5.07
N SER A 66 1.45 -12.82 4.59
CA SER A 66 1.61 -13.15 3.16
C SER A 66 0.35 -12.88 2.31
N ARG A 67 -0.80 -12.66 2.96
CA ARG A 67 -2.07 -12.28 2.33
C ARG A 67 -2.28 -10.78 2.20
N SER A 68 -1.42 -9.97 2.81
CA SER A 68 -1.44 -8.51 2.61
C SER A 68 -0.99 -8.19 1.18
N ASN A 69 -1.69 -7.29 0.50
CA ASN A 69 -1.38 -6.87 -0.86
C ASN A 69 -1.88 -5.44 -1.13
N PRO A 70 -1.43 -4.78 -2.21
CA PRO A 70 -1.78 -3.40 -2.51
C PRO A 70 -3.29 -3.18 -2.62
N VAL A 71 -4.03 -4.08 -3.27
CA VAL A 71 -5.48 -3.90 -3.52
C VAL A 71 -6.32 -3.92 -2.25
N THR A 72 -5.91 -4.72 -1.23
CA THR A 72 -6.59 -4.71 0.07
C THR A 72 -6.21 -3.50 0.90
N TYR A 73 -4.96 -3.05 0.78
CA TYR A 73 -4.46 -1.90 1.53
C TYR A 73 -5.20 -0.61 1.17
N VAL A 74 -5.44 -0.37 -0.14
CA VAL A 74 -6.22 0.79 -0.60
C VAL A 74 -7.74 0.56 -0.59
N LYS A 75 -8.20 -0.56 0.00
CA LYS A 75 -9.62 -0.94 0.12
C LYS A 75 -10.38 -1.11 -1.21
N ALA A 76 -9.68 -1.29 -2.32
CA ALA A 76 -10.31 -1.56 -3.61
C ALA A 76 -10.85 -3.00 -3.69
N TRP A 77 -10.29 -3.93 -2.90
CA TRP A 77 -10.73 -5.32 -2.88
C TRP A 77 -12.15 -5.50 -2.37
N ASP A 78 -12.63 -4.66 -1.48
CA ASP A 78 -13.98 -4.73 -0.95
C ASP A 78 -15.03 -4.47 -2.03
N GLU A 79 -14.80 -3.48 -2.88
CA GLU A 79 -15.66 -3.16 -4.03
C GLU A 79 -15.62 -4.26 -5.09
N ILE A 80 -14.43 -4.83 -5.35
CA ILE A 80 -14.28 -5.95 -6.30
C ILE A 80 -15.05 -7.18 -5.81
N ARG A 81 -14.95 -7.54 -4.52
CA ARG A 81 -15.70 -8.66 -3.93
C ARG A 81 -17.20 -8.47 -4.04
N GLN A 82 -17.68 -7.26 -3.79
CA GLN A 82 -19.11 -6.92 -3.92
C GLN A 82 -19.58 -7.09 -5.37
N LEU A 83 -18.79 -6.60 -6.34
CA LEU A 83 -19.07 -6.74 -7.76
C LEU A 83 -19.22 -8.22 -8.19
N PHE A 84 -18.37 -9.10 -7.67
CA PHE A 84 -18.47 -10.54 -7.94
C PHE A 84 -19.68 -11.19 -7.27
N ALA A 85 -20.04 -10.78 -6.06
CA ALA A 85 -21.23 -11.29 -5.37
C ALA A 85 -22.54 -10.90 -6.08
N GLU A 86 -22.52 -9.83 -6.86
CA GLU A 86 -23.68 -9.37 -7.65
C GLU A 86 -23.90 -10.16 -8.93
N GLN A 87 -22.94 -11.00 -9.37
CA GLN A 87 -23.09 -11.80 -10.57
C GLN A 87 -24.18 -12.86 -10.43
N ALA A 88 -24.86 -13.17 -11.55
CA ALA A 88 -25.99 -14.10 -11.56
C ALA A 88 -25.63 -15.46 -10.96
N LEU A 89 -24.49 -16.04 -11.33
CA LEU A 89 -24.04 -17.32 -10.80
C LEU A 89 -23.72 -17.24 -9.30
N ALA A 90 -23.11 -16.16 -8.81
CA ALA A 90 -22.86 -15.98 -7.38
C ALA A 90 -24.16 -15.95 -6.58
N LYS A 91 -25.17 -15.21 -7.05
CA LYS A 91 -26.50 -15.16 -6.43
C LYS A 91 -27.17 -16.53 -6.43
N GLN A 92 -27.04 -17.27 -7.51
CA GLN A 92 -27.61 -18.62 -7.66
C GLN A 92 -26.99 -19.62 -6.68
N LEU A 93 -25.67 -19.51 -6.43
CA LEU A 93 -24.91 -20.32 -5.49
C LEU A 93 -24.97 -19.82 -4.03
N GLY A 94 -25.62 -18.67 -3.79
CA GLY A 94 -25.68 -18.05 -2.46
C GLY A 94 -24.33 -17.47 -1.98
N PHE A 95 -23.45 -17.10 -2.91
CA PHE A 95 -22.14 -16.54 -2.58
C PHE A 95 -22.24 -15.04 -2.26
N SER A 96 -21.99 -14.70 -1.02
CA SER A 96 -21.80 -13.30 -0.59
C SER A 96 -20.39 -12.80 -0.92
N ALA A 97 -20.13 -11.51 -0.75
CA ALA A 97 -18.81 -10.91 -0.94
C ALA A 97 -17.70 -11.58 -0.10
N GLN A 98 -18.06 -12.24 1.01
CA GLN A 98 -17.12 -12.99 1.84
C GLN A 98 -16.51 -14.19 1.11
N TYR A 99 -17.25 -14.84 0.21
CA TYR A 99 -16.74 -15.97 -0.59
C TYR A 99 -15.62 -15.59 -1.53
N PHE A 100 -15.57 -14.33 -1.95
CA PHE A 100 -14.52 -13.77 -2.81
C PHE A 100 -13.35 -13.17 -2.00
N SER A 101 -13.26 -13.48 -0.70
CA SER A 101 -12.14 -13.09 0.15
C SER A 101 -11.14 -14.25 0.29
N PHE A 102 -9.86 -13.98 0.06
CA PHE A 102 -8.78 -14.92 0.37
C PHE A 102 -8.33 -14.84 1.83
N ASN A 103 -8.91 -13.95 2.64
CA ASN A 103 -8.58 -13.76 4.06
C ASN A 103 -9.54 -14.50 5.01
N THR A 104 -10.77 -14.76 4.58
CA THR A 104 -11.83 -15.37 5.39
C THR A 104 -12.23 -16.73 4.86
N ASP A 105 -12.77 -17.58 5.72
CA ASP A 105 -13.29 -18.89 5.31
C ASP A 105 -14.55 -18.73 4.45
N GLY A 106 -14.80 -19.72 3.61
CA GLY A 106 -15.90 -19.76 2.65
C GLY A 106 -15.38 -20.15 1.27
N GLY A 107 -14.93 -19.16 0.49
CA GLY A 107 -14.49 -19.40 -0.88
C GLY A 107 -12.98 -19.57 -1.07
N ARG A 108 -12.15 -19.28 -0.06
CA ARG A 108 -10.70 -19.50 -0.16
C ARG A 108 -10.34 -20.98 -0.17
N CYS A 109 -9.22 -21.35 -0.77
CA CYS A 109 -8.68 -22.70 -0.73
C CYS A 109 -8.42 -23.13 0.73
N ASP A 110 -8.95 -24.27 1.13
CA ASP A 110 -8.82 -24.77 2.51
C ASP A 110 -7.39 -25.22 2.82
N THR A 111 -6.64 -25.72 1.82
CA THR A 111 -5.27 -26.22 1.98
C THR A 111 -4.28 -25.08 2.25
N CYS A 112 -4.21 -24.09 1.36
CA CYS A 112 -3.28 -22.96 1.51
C CYS A 112 -3.91 -21.76 2.25
N LYS A 113 -5.16 -21.85 2.66
CA LYS A 113 -5.90 -20.78 3.35
C LYS A 113 -5.84 -19.43 2.62
N GLY A 114 -5.84 -19.46 1.28
CA GLY A 114 -5.90 -18.27 0.43
C GLY A 114 -4.54 -17.64 0.09
N THR A 115 -3.41 -18.22 0.49
CA THR A 115 -2.07 -17.73 0.11
C THR A 115 -1.69 -18.10 -1.32
N GLY A 116 -2.20 -19.22 -1.84
CA GLY A 116 -1.79 -19.82 -3.13
C GLY A 116 -0.54 -20.68 -3.03
N VAL A 117 0.20 -20.57 -1.93
CA VAL A 117 1.46 -21.29 -1.68
C VAL A 117 1.42 -21.99 -0.32
N ILE A 118 2.27 -22.97 -0.13
CA ILE A 118 2.51 -23.68 1.13
C ILE A 118 3.96 -23.40 1.52
N ASN A 119 4.16 -22.85 2.69
CA ASN A 119 5.50 -22.61 3.24
C ASN A 119 5.99 -23.89 3.92
N VAL A 120 7.16 -24.35 3.50
CA VAL A 120 7.88 -25.44 4.14
C VAL A 120 9.04 -24.83 4.91
N GLU A 121 8.91 -24.83 6.26
CA GLU A 121 9.95 -24.35 7.15
C GLU A 121 11.16 -25.29 7.09
N MET A 122 12.34 -24.74 6.84
CA MET A 122 13.59 -25.48 6.74
C MET A 122 14.49 -25.09 7.94
N GLN A 123 14.88 -26.06 8.76
CA GLN A 123 15.65 -25.81 10.01
C GLN A 123 17.00 -25.09 9.80
N PHE A 124 17.61 -25.21 8.63
CA PHE A 124 18.96 -24.67 8.35
C PHE A 124 19.08 -23.91 7.02
N MET A 125 17.97 -23.69 6.33
CA MET A 125 17.92 -22.95 5.06
C MET A 125 16.73 -22.00 5.05
N ALA A 126 16.69 -21.10 4.06
CA ALA A 126 15.50 -20.25 3.86
C ALA A 126 14.26 -21.11 3.61
N ASP A 127 13.11 -20.68 4.14
CA ASP A 127 11.83 -21.33 3.92
C ASP A 127 11.52 -21.46 2.42
N LEU A 128 10.97 -22.59 2.02
CA LEU A 128 10.62 -22.87 0.64
C LEU A 128 9.12 -22.65 0.43
N GLU A 129 8.78 -21.79 -0.52
CA GLU A 129 7.40 -21.59 -0.96
C GLU A 129 7.06 -22.53 -2.12
N LEU A 130 6.14 -23.47 -1.89
CA LEU A 130 5.63 -24.40 -2.92
C LEU A 130 4.25 -23.96 -3.38
N ILE A 131 3.98 -24.05 -4.67
CA ILE A 131 2.62 -23.82 -5.20
C ILE A 131 1.66 -24.83 -4.59
N CYS A 132 0.53 -24.38 -4.10
CA CYS A 132 -0.50 -25.23 -3.49
C CYS A 132 -1.09 -26.19 -4.53
N ASP A 133 -0.94 -27.50 -4.33
CA ASP A 133 -1.44 -28.53 -5.24
C ASP A 133 -2.96 -28.54 -5.39
N SER A 134 -3.70 -28.15 -4.34
CA SER A 134 -5.16 -28.15 -4.36
C SER A 134 -5.77 -27.04 -5.22
N CYS A 135 -5.20 -25.83 -5.20
CA CYS A 135 -5.72 -24.70 -5.96
C CYS A 135 -4.79 -24.27 -7.10
N HIS A 136 -3.64 -24.89 -7.26
CA HIS A 136 -2.62 -24.55 -8.26
C HIS A 136 -2.26 -23.05 -8.27
N GLY A 137 -2.07 -22.48 -7.10
CA GLY A 137 -1.75 -21.07 -6.92
C GLY A 137 -2.95 -20.12 -6.97
N LYS A 138 -4.15 -20.59 -7.32
CA LYS A 138 -5.32 -19.71 -7.58
C LYS A 138 -6.02 -19.19 -6.32
N ARG A 139 -5.63 -19.61 -5.13
CA ARG A 139 -6.10 -19.10 -3.81
C ARG A 139 -7.54 -19.43 -3.44
N PHE A 140 -8.42 -19.70 -4.39
CA PHE A 140 -9.86 -19.94 -4.22
C PHE A 140 -10.26 -21.37 -4.56
N LYS A 141 -11.43 -21.75 -4.06
CA LYS A 141 -12.10 -23.01 -4.46
C LYS A 141 -12.57 -22.93 -5.91
N ARG A 142 -12.73 -24.09 -6.53
CA ARG A 142 -13.07 -24.18 -7.96
C ARG A 142 -14.41 -23.53 -8.29
N ASP A 143 -15.43 -23.74 -7.47
CA ASP A 143 -16.77 -23.17 -7.62
C ASP A 143 -16.78 -21.63 -7.61
N VAL A 144 -15.94 -21.02 -6.75
CA VAL A 144 -15.76 -19.57 -6.71
C VAL A 144 -15.12 -19.05 -8.00
N LEU A 145 -14.18 -19.81 -8.58
CA LEU A 145 -13.52 -19.44 -9.84
C LEU A 145 -14.43 -19.59 -11.08
N GLU A 146 -15.57 -20.26 -10.96
CA GLU A 146 -16.57 -20.35 -12.02
C GLU A 146 -17.37 -19.05 -12.17
N VAL A 147 -17.45 -18.24 -11.10
CA VAL A 147 -18.08 -16.91 -11.15
C VAL A 147 -17.19 -15.96 -11.94
N LYS A 148 -17.75 -15.34 -12.97
CA LYS A 148 -17.03 -14.42 -13.86
C LYS A 148 -17.73 -13.08 -13.97
N TYR A 149 -16.93 -12.02 -13.94
CA TYR A 149 -17.32 -10.68 -14.34
C TYR A 149 -16.61 -10.34 -15.65
N GLN A 150 -17.36 -10.05 -16.71
CA GLN A 150 -16.84 -9.74 -18.06
C GLN A 150 -15.77 -10.76 -18.55
N GLY A 151 -16.06 -12.04 -18.35
CA GLY A 151 -15.18 -13.13 -18.78
C GLY A 151 -14.00 -13.45 -17.85
N LYS A 152 -13.75 -12.63 -16.82
CA LYS A 152 -12.65 -12.79 -15.85
C LYS A 152 -13.17 -13.33 -14.53
N ASN A 153 -12.52 -14.31 -13.94
CA ASN A 153 -12.80 -14.77 -12.58
C ASN A 153 -12.03 -13.92 -11.56
N ILE A 154 -12.28 -14.15 -10.27
CA ILE A 154 -11.69 -13.36 -9.18
C ILE A 154 -10.15 -13.48 -9.12
N TYR A 155 -9.58 -14.62 -9.50
CA TYR A 155 -8.13 -14.83 -9.57
C TYR A 155 -7.53 -14.09 -10.78
N ASP A 156 -8.19 -14.09 -11.94
CA ASP A 156 -7.74 -13.35 -13.12
C ASP A 156 -7.61 -11.85 -12.80
N ILE A 157 -8.52 -11.31 -11.97
CA ILE A 157 -8.43 -9.91 -11.51
C ILE A 157 -7.20 -9.70 -10.62
N LEU A 158 -6.89 -10.62 -9.71
CA LEU A 158 -5.69 -10.51 -8.86
C LEU A 158 -4.38 -10.54 -9.65
N GLU A 159 -4.37 -11.21 -10.79
CA GLU A 159 -3.20 -11.32 -11.68
C GLU A 159 -3.02 -10.11 -12.60
N MET A 160 -4.01 -9.24 -12.73
CA MET A 160 -3.86 -8.00 -13.49
C MET A 160 -2.87 -7.07 -12.81
N THR A 161 -2.11 -6.32 -13.62
CA THR A 161 -1.40 -5.14 -13.12
C THR A 161 -2.40 -4.07 -12.70
N ILE A 162 -1.97 -3.13 -11.87
CA ILE A 162 -2.83 -2.01 -11.44
C ILE A 162 -3.32 -1.21 -12.65
N ASP A 163 -2.44 -0.94 -13.62
CA ASP A 163 -2.82 -0.17 -14.82
C ASP A 163 -3.81 -0.96 -15.71
N ASP A 164 -3.59 -2.25 -15.95
CA ASP A 164 -4.53 -3.11 -16.68
C ASP A 164 -5.90 -3.19 -15.98
N ALA A 165 -5.90 -3.28 -14.66
CA ALA A 165 -7.13 -3.32 -13.88
C ALA A 165 -7.90 -1.98 -13.95
N ILE A 166 -7.19 -0.85 -13.89
CA ILE A 166 -7.80 0.47 -14.07
C ILE A 166 -8.47 0.56 -15.44
N GLU A 167 -7.80 0.16 -16.51
CA GLU A 167 -8.35 0.17 -17.87
C GLU A 167 -9.56 -0.77 -17.98
N PHE A 168 -9.45 -2.01 -17.47
CA PHE A 168 -10.52 -3.00 -17.45
C PHE A 168 -11.75 -2.49 -16.71
N PHE A 169 -11.61 -1.97 -15.49
CA PHE A 169 -12.75 -1.48 -14.71
C PHE A 169 -13.34 -0.18 -15.27
N LYS A 170 -12.50 0.67 -15.87
CA LYS A 170 -12.95 1.90 -16.55
C LYS A 170 -13.80 1.59 -17.78
N SER A 171 -13.40 0.63 -18.63
CA SER A 171 -14.15 0.21 -19.81
C SER A 171 -15.52 -0.41 -19.47
N HIS A 172 -15.70 -0.89 -18.23
CA HIS A 172 -16.95 -1.46 -17.73
C HIS A 172 -17.69 -0.56 -16.72
N ASN A 173 -17.39 0.75 -16.72
CA ASN A 173 -18.02 1.77 -15.88
C ASN A 173 -17.94 1.53 -14.36
N GLN A 174 -16.93 0.80 -13.88
CA GLN A 174 -16.69 0.56 -12.45
C GLN A 174 -15.82 1.67 -11.82
N MET A 175 -16.32 2.90 -11.86
CA MET A 175 -15.55 4.11 -11.49
C MET A 175 -15.16 4.14 -10.01
N VAL A 176 -15.90 3.48 -9.12
CA VAL A 176 -15.55 3.39 -7.69
C VAL A 176 -14.24 2.61 -7.51
N ILE A 177 -14.11 1.46 -8.19
CA ILE A 177 -12.88 0.65 -8.17
C ILE A 177 -11.73 1.44 -8.79
N VAL A 178 -11.96 2.08 -9.94
CA VAL A 178 -10.95 2.92 -10.62
C VAL A 178 -10.45 4.01 -9.68
N LYS A 179 -11.33 4.72 -8.97
CA LYS A 179 -10.97 5.77 -8.00
C LYS A 179 -10.08 5.24 -6.87
N ARG A 180 -10.31 4.02 -6.40
CA ARG A 180 -9.49 3.37 -5.36
C ARG A 180 -8.12 2.93 -5.88
N LEU A 181 -8.03 2.48 -7.13
CA LEU A 181 -6.78 1.99 -7.73
C LEU A 181 -5.89 3.12 -8.27
N LYS A 182 -6.50 4.21 -8.75
CA LYS A 182 -5.79 5.32 -9.41
C LYS A 182 -4.60 5.87 -8.60
N PRO A 183 -4.69 6.11 -7.26
CA PRO A 183 -3.55 6.57 -6.48
C PRO A 183 -2.34 5.63 -6.53
N LEU A 184 -2.53 4.30 -6.67
CA LEU A 184 -1.42 3.35 -6.82
C LEU A 184 -0.68 3.55 -8.15
N SER A 185 -1.40 3.81 -9.24
CA SER A 185 -0.80 4.14 -10.53
C SER A 185 -0.08 5.49 -10.48
N ASP A 186 -0.67 6.49 -9.81
CA ASP A 186 -0.12 7.84 -9.70
C ASP A 186 1.21 7.89 -8.94
N VAL A 187 1.42 6.99 -7.98
CA VAL A 187 2.71 6.85 -7.27
C VAL A 187 3.72 5.95 -8.01
N GLY A 188 3.44 5.56 -9.25
CA GLY A 188 4.35 4.76 -10.08
C GLY A 188 4.31 3.25 -9.80
N LEU A 189 3.21 2.71 -9.27
CA LEU A 189 3.03 1.28 -9.01
C LEU A 189 2.13 0.58 -10.04
N GLY A 190 1.88 1.20 -11.20
CA GLY A 190 0.99 0.67 -12.23
C GLY A 190 1.33 -0.73 -12.72
N TYR A 191 2.61 -1.11 -12.68
CA TYR A 191 3.12 -2.43 -13.09
C TYR A 191 2.91 -3.54 -12.06
N VAL A 192 2.62 -3.19 -10.79
CA VAL A 192 2.44 -4.15 -9.71
C VAL A 192 1.12 -4.89 -9.87
N LYS A 193 1.10 -6.21 -9.65
CA LYS A 193 -0.15 -6.98 -9.69
C LYS A 193 -1.02 -6.67 -8.48
N LEU A 194 -2.34 -6.64 -8.68
CA LEU A 194 -3.32 -6.40 -7.61
C LEU A 194 -3.15 -7.37 -6.42
N GLY A 195 -2.92 -8.65 -6.73
CA GLY A 195 -2.76 -9.72 -5.75
C GLY A 195 -1.32 -9.97 -5.30
N GLN A 196 -0.35 -9.12 -5.68
CA GLN A 196 1.05 -9.31 -5.28
C GLN A 196 1.19 -9.25 -3.77
N SER A 197 1.85 -10.26 -3.17
CA SER A 197 2.06 -10.31 -1.72
C SER A 197 2.92 -9.13 -1.25
N ALA A 198 2.57 -8.55 -0.11
CA ALA A 198 3.36 -7.50 0.53
C ALA A 198 4.80 -7.93 0.86
N SER A 199 5.03 -9.24 1.07
CA SER A 199 6.36 -9.79 1.33
C SER A 199 7.30 -9.75 0.11
N THR A 200 6.74 -9.65 -1.10
CA THR A 200 7.50 -9.57 -2.36
C THR A 200 7.72 -8.15 -2.85
N LEU A 201 7.11 -7.17 -2.18
CA LEU A 201 7.32 -5.76 -2.48
C LEU A 201 8.65 -5.28 -1.89
N SER A 202 9.37 -4.48 -2.66
CA SER A 202 10.54 -3.75 -2.15
C SER A 202 10.10 -2.73 -1.08
N GLY A 203 11.05 -2.26 -0.26
CA GLY A 203 10.78 -1.24 0.74
C GLY A 203 10.20 0.04 0.13
N GLY A 204 10.73 0.49 -1.02
CA GLY A 204 10.21 1.65 -1.75
C GLY A 204 8.79 1.44 -2.30
N GLU A 205 8.48 0.25 -2.82
CA GLU A 205 7.11 -0.09 -3.26
C GLU A 205 6.13 -0.08 -2.09
N SER A 206 6.51 -0.68 -0.95
CA SER A 206 5.70 -0.68 0.28
C SER A 206 5.44 0.74 0.78
N GLN A 207 6.42 1.62 0.72
CA GLN A 207 6.28 3.03 1.09
C GLN A 207 5.31 3.76 0.15
N ARG A 208 5.41 3.54 -1.17
CA ARG A 208 4.50 4.13 -2.15
C ARG A 208 3.06 3.62 -2.04
N VAL A 209 2.85 2.35 -1.67
CA VAL A 209 1.48 1.86 -1.37
C VAL A 209 0.87 2.62 -0.20
N LYS A 210 1.67 2.91 0.86
CA LYS A 210 1.21 3.73 1.99
C LYS A 210 0.88 5.15 1.55
N LEU A 211 1.73 5.77 0.71
CA LEU A 211 1.47 7.09 0.13
C LEU A 211 0.16 7.11 -0.66
N ALA A 212 -0.05 6.11 -1.54
CA ALA A 212 -1.29 5.98 -2.31
C ALA A 212 -2.54 5.87 -1.42
N TYR A 213 -2.42 5.16 -0.29
CA TYR A 213 -3.51 5.09 0.68
C TYR A 213 -3.86 6.47 1.26
N PHE A 214 -2.87 7.27 1.67
CA PHE A 214 -3.13 8.60 2.20
C PHE A 214 -3.74 9.52 1.13
N LEU A 215 -3.28 9.46 -0.10
CA LEU A 215 -3.87 10.20 -1.23
C LEU A 215 -5.32 9.78 -1.54
N SER A 216 -5.71 8.55 -1.21
CA SER A 216 -7.07 8.05 -1.43
C SER A 216 -8.09 8.53 -0.37
N GLN A 217 -7.64 9.14 0.72
CA GLN A 217 -8.52 9.60 1.81
C GLN A 217 -9.17 10.95 1.43
N GLU A 218 -10.50 10.98 1.33
CA GLU A 218 -11.26 12.20 0.97
C GLU A 218 -11.27 13.25 2.10
N LYS A 219 -11.15 12.80 3.35
CA LYS A 219 -11.13 13.67 4.53
C LYS A 219 -9.95 13.27 5.39
N SER A 220 -8.93 14.10 5.41
CA SER A 220 -7.77 13.93 6.27
C SER A 220 -7.54 15.19 7.10
N VAL A 221 -7.10 15.00 8.33
CA VAL A 221 -6.67 16.11 9.18
C VAL A 221 -5.30 16.61 8.72
N PRO A 222 -4.96 17.90 8.91
CA PRO A 222 -3.63 18.41 8.58
C PRO A 222 -2.54 17.56 9.23
N THR A 223 -1.75 16.87 8.39
CA THR A 223 -0.75 15.89 8.80
C THR A 223 0.62 16.30 8.31
N LEU A 224 1.63 16.12 9.14
CA LEU A 224 3.02 16.16 8.72
C LEU A 224 3.48 14.75 8.32
N PHE A 225 3.72 14.56 7.04
CA PHE A 225 4.29 13.32 6.51
C PHE A 225 5.81 13.41 6.46
N ILE A 226 6.47 12.35 6.90
CA ILE A 226 7.92 12.23 6.86
C ILE A 226 8.28 10.99 6.04
N PHE A 227 9.06 11.17 4.97
CA PHE A 227 9.53 10.10 4.10
C PHE A 227 11.06 9.97 4.21
N ASP A 228 11.54 8.74 4.28
CA ASP A 228 12.97 8.44 4.30
C ASP A 228 13.36 7.71 3.03
N GLU A 229 14.18 8.37 2.21
CA GLU A 229 14.69 7.90 0.92
C GLU A 229 13.62 7.30 -0.02
N PRO A 230 12.51 8.03 -0.30
CA PRO A 230 11.39 7.49 -1.06
C PRO A 230 11.70 7.22 -2.53
N THR A 231 12.83 7.73 -3.06
CA THR A 231 13.24 7.51 -4.45
C THR A 231 14.11 6.27 -4.65
N THR A 232 14.42 5.53 -3.58
CA THR A 232 15.26 4.34 -3.68
C THR A 232 14.69 3.32 -4.67
N GLY A 233 15.49 2.96 -5.68
CA GLY A 233 15.11 2.00 -6.71
C GLY A 233 14.15 2.54 -7.78
N LEU A 234 13.90 3.85 -7.85
CA LEU A 234 13.06 4.48 -8.86
C LEU A 234 13.84 4.89 -10.11
N HIS A 235 13.19 4.73 -11.26
CA HIS A 235 13.61 5.38 -12.51
C HIS A 235 13.17 6.85 -12.52
N LEU A 236 13.85 7.68 -13.30
CA LEU A 236 13.61 9.13 -13.37
C LEU A 236 12.15 9.51 -13.66
N SER A 237 11.48 8.73 -14.52
CA SER A 237 10.06 8.93 -14.83
C SER A 237 9.14 8.75 -13.62
N ASP A 238 9.51 7.84 -12.71
CA ASP A 238 8.70 7.51 -11.54
C ASP A 238 8.98 8.49 -10.38
N ILE A 239 10.19 9.06 -10.32
CA ILE A 239 10.50 10.18 -9.41
C ILE A 239 9.57 11.36 -9.70
N ARG A 240 9.32 11.69 -10.97
CA ARG A 240 8.40 12.77 -11.35
C ARG A 240 6.95 12.48 -10.90
N LYS A 241 6.50 11.22 -10.98
CA LYS A 241 5.17 10.82 -10.47
C LYS A 241 5.10 10.96 -8.95
N LEU A 242 6.17 10.53 -8.26
CA LEU A 242 6.28 10.65 -6.80
C LEU A 242 6.22 12.13 -6.36
N LEU A 243 6.96 13.03 -7.02
CA LEU A 243 6.92 14.46 -6.70
C LEU A 243 5.52 15.05 -6.87
N LYS A 244 4.82 14.72 -7.96
CA LYS A 244 3.41 15.12 -8.14
C LYS A 244 2.50 14.59 -7.02
N SER A 245 2.80 13.43 -6.48
CA SER A 245 2.05 12.88 -5.35
C SER A 245 2.30 13.63 -4.05
N PHE A 246 3.51 14.18 -3.85
CA PHE A 246 3.79 15.09 -2.74
C PHE A 246 3.10 16.43 -2.94
N ASP A 247 3.08 16.99 -4.16
CA ASP A 247 2.32 18.21 -4.46
C ASP A 247 0.84 18.02 -4.13
N ALA A 248 0.25 16.88 -4.49
CA ALA A 248 -1.13 16.55 -4.14
C ALA A 248 -1.38 16.49 -2.63
N LEU A 249 -0.46 15.93 -1.83
CA LEU A 249 -0.58 15.98 -0.36
C LEU A 249 -0.59 17.43 0.16
N ILE A 250 0.28 18.28 -0.40
CA ILE A 250 0.37 19.70 0.01
C ILE A 250 -0.91 20.45 -0.36
N GLU A 251 -1.45 20.23 -1.55
CA GLU A 251 -2.73 20.80 -2.00
C GLU A 251 -3.91 20.37 -1.11
N HIS A 252 -3.84 19.17 -0.51
CA HIS A 252 -4.82 18.68 0.47
C HIS A 252 -4.59 19.22 1.91
N GLY A 253 -3.67 20.16 2.10
CA GLY A 253 -3.44 20.81 3.38
C GLY A 253 -2.46 20.09 4.31
N HIS A 254 -1.63 19.20 3.76
CA HIS A 254 -0.59 18.51 4.50
C HIS A 254 0.78 19.20 4.36
N SER A 255 1.74 18.80 5.17
CA SER A 255 3.15 19.16 5.02
C SER A 255 3.99 17.91 4.84
N VAL A 256 5.07 18.03 4.08
CA VAL A 256 5.92 16.88 3.72
C VAL A 256 7.38 17.19 4.04
N ILE A 257 8.02 16.31 4.79
CA ILE A 257 9.47 16.28 4.96
C ILE A 257 10.01 15.05 4.27
N VAL A 258 11.00 15.21 3.42
CA VAL A 258 11.68 14.13 2.72
C VAL A 258 13.15 14.12 3.10
N VAL A 259 13.65 12.98 3.59
CA VAL A 259 15.09 12.76 3.74
C VAL A 259 15.60 12.17 2.45
N GLU A 260 16.43 12.90 1.73
CA GLU A 260 16.89 12.49 0.40
C GLU A 260 18.34 12.94 0.10
N HIS A 261 18.94 12.21 -0.82
CA HIS A 261 20.23 12.55 -1.41
C HIS A 261 20.17 12.53 -2.96
N ASN A 262 19.01 12.25 -3.53
CA ASN A 262 18.77 12.27 -4.96
C ASN A 262 18.61 13.72 -5.44
N ILE A 263 19.45 14.13 -6.40
CA ILE A 263 19.51 15.51 -6.93
C ILE A 263 18.21 15.92 -7.63
N ASP A 264 17.47 14.95 -8.21
CA ASP A 264 16.19 15.23 -8.89
C ASP A 264 15.04 15.59 -7.91
N VAL A 265 15.25 15.39 -6.62
CA VAL A 265 14.30 15.76 -5.55
C VAL A 265 14.71 17.03 -4.83
N ILE A 266 16.02 17.31 -4.75
CA ILE A 266 16.61 18.47 -4.11
C ILE A 266 16.49 19.71 -5.00
#